data_c677cd4805ea0f890f7ee6b5da487e72
#
_entry.id   c677cd4805ea0f890f7ee6b5da487e72
#
_cell.length_a   1.000
_cell.length_b   1.000
_cell.length_c   1.000
_cell.angle_alpha   90.00
_cell.angle_beta   90.00
_cell.angle_gamma   90.00
#
_symmetry.space_group_name_H-M   'P 1'
#
loop_
_entity.id
_entity.type
_entity.pdbx_description
1 polymer ?
#
loop_
_entity_poly.entity_id
_entity_poly.type
_entity_poly.pdbx_seq_one_letter_code
_entity_poly.pdbx_strand_id
1 'polypeptide(L)' 'GRFDPLGPTRRRLHKGVRGPDVFFVQKRLRQLGLLKNGIDGIYGAGTQKAVEAFQRQHKLSSHGEVDMATYQALGFHNFE' A
#
# COMPACT_ATOMS: atom_id res chain seq x y z
N GLY A 1 4.21 -8.53 -22.51
CA GLY A 1 4.09 -8.54 -21.10
C GLY A 1 3.24 -7.43 -20.56
N ARG A 2 2.96 -7.53 -19.34
CA ARG A 2 2.15 -6.53 -18.66
C ARG A 2 3.01 -5.74 -17.71
N PHE A 3 2.67 -4.47 -17.62
CA PHE A 3 3.38 -3.59 -16.73
C PHE A 3 2.88 -3.81 -15.30
N ASP A 4 3.81 -4.05 -14.39
CA ASP A 4 3.52 -4.14 -12.96
C ASP A 4 4.44 -3.15 -12.27
N PRO A 5 3.91 -2.04 -11.75
CA PRO A 5 4.75 -1.02 -11.13
C PRO A 5 5.48 -1.52 -9.88
N LEU A 6 5.01 -2.62 -9.30
CA LEU A 6 5.63 -3.18 -8.11
C LEU A 6 6.61 -4.30 -8.43
N GLY A 7 6.70 -4.70 -9.71
CA GLY A 7 7.56 -5.77 -10.13
C GLY A 7 6.96 -7.14 -9.88
N PRO A 8 7.70 -8.21 -10.20
CA PRO A 8 7.18 -9.57 -10.09
C PRO A 8 7.05 -10.04 -8.64
N THR A 9 7.80 -9.43 -7.72
CA THR A 9 7.81 -9.84 -6.32
C THR A 9 7.36 -8.67 -5.47
N ARG A 10 6.36 -8.92 -4.63
CA ARG A 10 5.86 -7.89 -3.72
C ARG A 10 6.32 -8.21 -2.32
N ARG A 11 7.05 -7.27 -1.75
CA ARG A 11 7.49 -7.39 -0.38
C ARG A 11 6.45 -6.81 0.56
N ARG A 12 6.45 -7.30 1.79
CA ARG A 12 5.61 -6.74 2.83
C ARG A 12 6.14 -5.35 3.18
N LEU A 13 5.24 -4.38 3.21
CA LEU A 13 5.61 -3.00 3.52
C LEU A 13 5.22 -2.68 4.95
N HIS A 14 6.10 -1.99 5.64
CA HIS A 14 5.87 -1.61 7.03
C HIS A 14 6.60 -0.30 7.30
N LYS A 15 6.34 0.28 8.45
CA LYS A 15 6.97 1.53 8.83
C LYS A 15 8.49 1.39 8.78
N GLY A 16 9.13 2.35 8.13
CA GLY A 16 10.58 2.39 8.00
C GLY A 16 11.09 2.01 6.63
N VAL A 17 10.29 1.32 5.81
CA VAL A 17 10.73 0.97 4.46
C VAL A 17 10.44 2.11 3.49
N ARG A 18 11.12 2.08 2.36
CA ARG A 18 10.92 3.07 1.32
C ARG A 18 11.20 2.44 -0.03
N GLY A 19 10.66 3.07 -1.07
CA GLY A 19 10.85 2.59 -2.42
C GLY A 19 9.65 2.92 -3.28
N PRO A 20 9.71 2.57 -4.59
CA PRO A 20 8.60 2.85 -5.49
C PRO A 20 7.32 2.12 -5.11
N ASP A 21 7.43 0.94 -4.51
CA ASP A 21 6.26 0.21 -4.05
C ASP A 21 5.51 1.00 -2.98
N VAL A 22 6.23 1.61 -2.04
CA VAL A 22 5.59 2.47 -1.03
C VAL A 22 4.91 3.66 -1.70
N PHE A 23 5.59 4.26 -2.68
CA PHE A 23 5.03 5.41 -3.40
C PHE A 23 3.69 5.04 -4.04
N PHE A 24 3.63 3.92 -4.73
CA PHE A 24 2.40 3.52 -5.42
C PHE A 24 1.29 3.19 -4.43
N VAL A 25 1.60 2.58 -3.30
CA VAL A 25 0.62 2.31 -2.26
C VAL A 25 0.08 3.63 -1.69
N GLN A 26 0.97 4.58 -1.41
CA GLN A 26 0.56 5.88 -0.90
C GLN A 26 -0.34 6.61 -1.90
N LYS A 27 0.01 6.55 -3.17
CA LYS A 27 -0.77 7.19 -4.21
C LYS A 27 -2.18 6.59 -4.27
N ARG A 28 -2.27 5.27 -4.16
CA ARG A 28 -3.55 4.60 -4.16
C ARG A 28 -4.39 4.97 -2.94
N LEU A 29 -3.75 5.02 -1.77
CA LEU A 29 -4.45 5.41 -0.54
C LEU A 29 -4.98 6.85 -0.65
N ARG A 30 -4.21 7.73 -1.30
CA ARG A 30 -4.67 9.08 -1.52
C ARG A 30 -5.87 9.13 -2.45
N GLN A 31 -5.88 8.33 -3.50
CA GLN A 31 -7.02 8.23 -4.41
C GLN A 31 -8.27 7.78 -3.67
N LEU A 32 -8.10 6.95 -2.66
CA LEU A 32 -9.21 6.45 -1.86
C LEU A 32 -9.62 7.40 -0.73
N GLY A 33 -8.91 8.52 -0.60
CA GLY A 33 -9.24 9.52 0.42
C GLY A 33 -8.72 9.20 1.81
N LEU A 34 -7.87 8.20 1.93
CA LEU A 34 -7.35 7.77 3.23
C LEU A 34 -6.02 8.42 3.59
N LEU A 35 -5.34 8.98 2.62
CA LEU A 35 -4.05 9.64 2.82
C LEU A 35 -4.12 11.00 2.16
N LYS A 36 -3.95 12.06 2.93
CA LYS A 36 -4.12 13.41 2.40
C LYS A 36 -2.82 13.97 1.82
N ASN A 37 -1.70 13.58 2.38
CA ASN A 37 -0.39 14.05 1.92
C ASN A 37 0.63 12.98 2.28
N GLY A 38 1.92 13.29 2.07
CA GLY A 38 2.96 12.36 2.43
C GLY A 38 3.22 11.29 1.38
N ILE A 39 2.96 11.60 0.11
CA ILE A 39 3.30 10.69 -0.98
C ILE A 39 4.76 10.93 -1.34
N ASP A 40 5.64 10.32 -0.57
CA ASP A 40 7.07 10.54 -0.69
C ASP A 40 7.86 9.24 -0.87
N GLY A 41 7.15 8.10 -0.91
CA GLY A 41 7.80 6.81 -1.05
C GLY A 41 8.42 6.29 0.23
N ILE A 42 8.15 6.96 1.35
CA ILE A 42 8.67 6.56 2.65
C ILE A 42 7.49 6.18 3.56
N TYR A 43 7.55 4.98 4.10
CA TYR A 43 6.47 4.43 4.91
C TYR A 43 6.63 4.98 6.32
N GLY A 44 5.89 6.04 6.62
CA GLY A 44 5.93 6.67 7.92
C GLY A 44 4.66 6.38 8.72
N ALA A 45 4.53 7.08 9.85
CA ALA A 45 3.37 6.89 10.73
C ALA A 45 2.06 7.24 10.04
N GLY A 46 2.05 8.27 9.19
CA GLY A 46 0.84 8.63 8.46
C GLY A 46 0.41 7.56 7.48
N THR A 47 1.38 6.98 6.78
CA THR A 47 1.11 5.88 5.86
C THR A 47 0.58 4.67 6.63
N GLN A 48 1.19 4.36 7.76
CA GLN A 48 0.75 3.24 8.58
C GLN A 48 -0.70 3.41 9.02
N LYS A 49 -1.08 4.61 9.47
CA LYS A 49 -2.45 4.87 9.88
C LYS A 49 -3.42 4.75 8.72
N ALA A 50 -3.03 5.23 7.54
CA ALA A 50 -3.87 5.11 6.35
C ALA A 50 -4.07 3.65 5.98
N VAL A 51 -3.02 2.84 6.06
CA VAL A 51 -3.11 1.41 5.79
C VAL A 51 -4.04 0.73 6.80
N GLU A 52 -3.91 1.08 8.08
CA GLU A 52 -4.79 0.52 9.11
C GLU A 52 -6.25 0.84 8.81
N ALA A 53 -6.54 2.08 8.45
CA ALA A 53 -7.90 2.49 8.13
C ALA A 53 -8.43 1.72 6.91
N PHE A 54 -7.60 1.57 5.89
CA PHE A 54 -7.97 0.81 4.71
C PHE A 54 -8.30 -0.64 5.06
N GLN A 55 -7.42 -1.25 5.84
CA GLN A 55 -7.60 -2.65 6.23
C GLN A 55 -8.90 -2.83 7.02
N ARG A 56 -9.18 -1.88 7.91
CA ARG A 56 -10.42 -1.93 8.69
C ARG A 56 -11.65 -1.83 7.80
N GLN A 57 -11.60 -0.93 6.81
CA GLN A 57 -12.72 -0.79 5.87
C GLN A 57 -12.97 -2.04 5.06
N HIS A 58 -11.93 -2.80 4.77
CA HIS A 58 -12.02 -4.00 3.96
C HIS A 58 -12.05 -5.27 4.78
N LYS A 59 -12.24 -5.14 6.09
CA LYS A 59 -12.35 -6.27 7.02
C LYS A 59 -11.11 -7.16 7.00
N LEU A 60 -9.97 -6.53 6.79
CA LEU A 60 -8.68 -7.20 6.88
C LEU A 60 -8.10 -6.95 8.26
N SER A 61 -7.08 -7.74 8.62
CA SER A 61 -6.34 -7.47 9.85
C SER A 61 -5.69 -6.10 9.77
N SER A 62 -6.03 -5.21 10.68
CA SER A 62 -5.53 -3.82 10.64
C SER A 62 -4.24 -3.69 11.42
N HIS A 63 -3.22 -4.42 10.98
CA HIS A 63 -1.90 -4.37 11.60
C HIS A 63 -1.02 -3.25 11.05
N GLY A 64 -1.49 -2.56 10.02
CA GLY A 64 -0.76 -1.41 9.50
C GLY A 64 0.37 -1.75 8.55
N GLU A 65 0.48 -3.00 8.13
CA GLU A 65 1.49 -3.41 7.16
C GLU A 65 0.81 -3.87 5.89
N VAL A 66 1.46 -3.64 4.75
CA VAL A 66 0.89 -4.04 3.47
C VAL A 66 1.35 -5.45 3.17
N ASP A 67 0.44 -6.40 3.35
CA ASP A 67 0.67 -7.80 3.01
C ASP A 67 -0.02 -8.12 1.69
N MET A 68 0.03 -9.39 1.29
CA MET A 68 -0.55 -9.78 0.00
C MET A 68 -2.04 -9.45 -0.08
N ALA A 69 -2.78 -9.71 0.99
CA ALA A 69 -4.21 -9.41 1.00
C ALA A 69 -4.46 -7.92 0.84
N THR A 70 -3.64 -7.10 1.46
CA THR A 70 -3.76 -5.64 1.37
C THR A 70 -3.41 -5.16 -0.04
N TYR A 71 -2.35 -5.71 -0.64
CA TYR A 71 -2.01 -5.40 -2.03
C TYR A 71 -3.19 -5.70 -2.96
N GLN A 72 -3.77 -6.87 -2.81
CA GLN A 72 -4.89 -7.28 -3.67
C GLN A 72 -6.09 -6.37 -3.49
N ALA A 73 -6.41 -6.04 -2.25
CA ALA A 73 -7.54 -5.16 -1.96
C ALA A 73 -7.30 -3.75 -2.52
N LEU A 74 -6.05 -3.30 -2.54
CA LEU A 74 -5.70 -2.00 -3.13
C LEU A 74 -5.72 -2.02 -4.65
N GLY A 75 -5.81 -3.19 -5.27
CA GLY A 75 -5.83 -3.32 -6.70
C GLY A 75 -4.50 -3.69 -7.34
N PHE A 76 -3.50 -3.99 -6.54
CA PHE A 76 -2.20 -4.40 -7.04
C PHE A 76 -2.13 -5.92 -7.07
N HIS A 77 -2.62 -6.50 -8.13
CA HIS A 77 -2.58 -7.95 -8.28
C HIS A 77 -1.88 -8.32 -9.60
N ASN A 78 -1.51 -9.57 -9.71
CA ASN A 78 -0.84 -10.04 -10.92
C ASN A 78 -1.80 -10.02 -12.09
N PHE A 79 -1.32 -9.52 -13.20
CA PHE A 79 -2.06 -9.54 -14.45
C PHE A 79 -1.39 -10.55 -15.36
N GLU A 80 -2.13 -11.52 -15.79
CA GLU A 80 -1.60 -12.57 -16.64
C GLU A 80 -2.03 -12.39 -18.09
#